data_65f3f6974022ddeae93bc1339cb77895
#
_entry.id   65f3f6974022ddeae93bc1339cb77895
#
_cell.length_a   1.000
_cell.length_b   1.000
_cell.length_c   1.000
_cell.angle_alpha   90.00
_cell.angle_beta   90.00
_cell.angle_gamma   90.00
#
_symmetry.space_group_name_H-M   'P 1'
#
loop_
_entity.id
_entity.type
_entity.pdbx_description
1 polymer ?
#
loop_
_entity_poly.entity_id
_entity_poly.type
_entity_poly.pdbx_seq_one_letter_code
_entity_poly.pdbx_strand_id
1 'polypeptide(L)'
;MPKPAVLPLYEIFNAIDKKDYNWFKNLTPEKKKAFSPYLQLKYSAGATGSNELQEYMIRATNNELNINFWEVSKHPDLTYKILCAINPGIGKFQRKYLPMKKETKDNKKTKFLKEIYPSWKLSDIEAYAEMCDKKELKQLAIEHGYDDKSIKQWL
;
A
#
# COMPACT_ATOMS: atom_id res chain seq x y z
N MET A 1 -22.71 28.66 -2.82
CA MET A 1 -22.00 27.78 -1.87
C MET A 1 -20.52 28.12 -1.93
N PRO A 2 -19.83 28.36 -0.82
CA PRO A 2 -18.38 28.58 -0.84
C PRO A 2 -17.66 27.33 -1.42
N LYS A 3 -16.70 27.55 -2.31
CA LYS A 3 -15.89 26.47 -2.85
C LYS A 3 -15.18 25.75 -1.70
N PRO A 4 -15.11 24.40 -1.70
CA PRO A 4 -14.40 23.69 -0.66
C PRO A 4 -12.93 24.15 -0.61
N ALA A 5 -12.41 24.33 0.58
CA ALA A 5 -11.01 24.71 0.74
C ALA A 5 -10.12 23.61 0.14
N VAL A 6 -9.28 23.99 -0.80
CA VAL A 6 -8.32 23.08 -1.42
C VAL A 6 -7.02 23.18 -0.64
N LEU A 7 -6.50 22.02 -0.20
CA LEU A 7 -5.17 21.92 0.39
C LEU A 7 -4.25 21.21 -0.60
N PRO A 8 -3.42 21.98 -1.34
CA PRO A 8 -2.56 21.39 -2.37
C PRO A 8 -1.51 20.45 -1.78
N LEU A 9 -1.29 19.31 -2.43
CA LEU A 9 -0.30 18.32 -1.98
C LEU A 9 1.12 18.89 -1.87
N TYR A 10 1.49 19.82 -2.77
CA TYR A 10 2.81 20.43 -2.74
C TYR A 10 3.05 21.29 -1.48
N GLU A 11 2.01 21.95 -0.93
CA GLU A 11 2.13 22.70 0.32
C GLU A 11 2.41 21.74 1.49
N ILE A 12 1.69 20.63 1.55
CA ILE A 12 1.82 19.60 2.59
C ILE A 12 3.24 19.01 2.55
N PHE A 13 3.66 18.51 1.38
CA PHE A 13 4.97 17.87 1.28
C PHE A 13 6.14 18.86 1.40
N ASN A 14 5.95 20.10 1.01
CA ASN A 14 6.95 21.15 1.26
C ASN A 14 7.19 21.37 2.77
N ALA A 15 6.12 21.35 3.55
CA ALA A 15 6.22 21.47 5.01
C ALA A 15 6.83 20.20 5.65
N ILE A 16 6.44 19.01 5.17
CA ILE A 16 7.02 17.73 5.59
C ILE A 16 8.53 17.68 5.29
N ASP A 17 8.94 18.09 4.08
CA ASP A 17 10.34 18.05 3.65
C ASP A 17 11.23 19.03 4.45
N LYS A 18 10.63 20.11 4.97
CA LYS A 18 11.27 21.03 5.91
C LYS A 18 11.21 20.55 7.36
N LYS A 19 10.52 19.45 7.65
CA LYS A 19 10.23 18.97 9.01
C LYS A 19 9.57 20.05 9.89
N ASP A 20 8.66 20.84 9.31
CA ASP A 20 7.90 21.86 10.07
C ASP A 20 6.75 21.20 10.85
N TYR A 21 7.04 20.71 12.03
CA TYR A 21 6.08 20.03 12.93
C TYR A 21 4.90 20.91 13.36
N ASN A 22 5.01 22.23 13.24
CA ASN A 22 3.98 23.17 13.63
C ASN A 22 3.07 23.61 12.50
N TRP A 23 3.45 23.34 11.25
CA TRP A 23 2.71 23.77 10.07
C TRP A 23 1.23 23.36 10.10
N PHE A 24 0.92 22.10 10.46
CA PHE A 24 -0.45 21.60 10.51
C PHE A 24 -1.30 22.35 11.55
N LYS A 25 -0.72 22.70 12.71
CA LYS A 25 -1.42 23.46 13.77
C LYS A 25 -1.86 24.83 13.28
N ASN A 26 -1.06 25.46 12.43
CA ASN A 26 -1.28 26.80 11.89
C ASN A 26 -2.25 26.87 10.73
N LEU A 27 -2.76 25.72 10.26
CA LEU A 27 -3.78 25.67 9.19
C LEU A 27 -5.12 26.15 9.73
N THR A 28 -5.91 26.79 8.82
CA THR A 28 -7.32 27.11 9.12
C THR A 28 -8.15 25.85 9.30
N PRO A 29 -9.28 25.91 10.04
CA PRO A 29 -10.15 24.75 10.24
C PRO A 29 -10.58 24.08 8.93
N GLU A 30 -10.82 24.86 7.89
CA GLU A 30 -11.23 24.38 6.55
C GLU A 30 -10.10 23.59 5.89
N LYS A 31 -8.87 24.10 5.93
CA LYS A 31 -7.68 23.40 5.42
C LYS A 31 -7.37 22.12 6.20
N LYS A 32 -7.57 22.13 7.54
CA LYS A 32 -7.44 20.90 8.35
C LYS A 32 -8.43 19.82 7.95
N LYS A 33 -9.68 20.19 7.64
CA LYS A 33 -10.69 19.24 7.13
C LYS A 33 -10.36 18.71 5.72
N ALA A 34 -9.66 19.51 4.91
CA ALA A 34 -9.23 19.09 3.58
C ALA A 34 -7.99 18.16 3.59
N PHE A 35 -7.32 18.02 4.74
CA PHE A 35 -6.18 17.10 4.87
C PHE A 35 -6.68 15.65 4.88
N SER A 36 -6.20 14.86 3.91
CA SER A 36 -6.55 13.44 3.79
C SER A 36 -5.39 12.55 4.23
N PRO A 37 -5.43 11.91 5.42
CA PRO A 37 -4.41 10.97 5.86
C PRO A 37 -4.11 9.86 4.84
N TYR A 38 -5.16 9.37 4.18
CA TYR A 38 -5.02 8.32 3.16
C TYR A 38 -4.19 8.77 1.94
N LEU A 39 -4.47 9.96 1.42
CA LEU A 39 -3.66 10.49 0.30
C LEU A 39 -2.22 10.68 0.72
N GLN A 40 -1.97 11.20 1.93
CA GLN A 40 -0.61 11.40 2.43
C GLN A 40 0.13 10.08 2.57
N LEU A 41 -0.51 9.03 3.09
CA LEU A 41 0.05 7.68 3.14
C LEU A 41 0.51 7.21 1.75
N LYS A 42 -0.37 7.33 0.75
CA LYS A 42 -0.10 6.85 -0.61
C LYS A 42 1.03 7.59 -1.31
N TYR A 43 1.09 8.90 -1.14
CA TYR A 43 2.17 9.68 -1.74
C TYR A 43 3.50 9.54 -0.97
N SER A 44 3.47 9.38 0.35
CA SER A 44 4.69 9.17 1.15
C SER A 44 5.36 7.85 0.81
N ALA A 45 4.60 6.78 0.67
CA ALA A 45 5.13 5.49 0.23
C ALA A 45 5.63 5.50 -1.23
N GLY A 46 5.14 6.43 -2.05
CA GLY A 46 5.48 6.54 -3.48
C GLY A 46 6.66 7.47 -3.78
N ALA A 47 7.65 7.55 -2.92
CA ALA A 47 8.86 8.32 -3.19
C ALA A 47 9.54 7.87 -4.49
N THR A 48 10.09 8.83 -5.24
CA THR A 48 10.88 8.57 -6.45
C THR A 48 12.30 9.08 -6.25
N GLY A 49 13.26 8.43 -6.87
CA GLY A 49 14.68 8.74 -6.72
C GLY A 49 15.50 7.45 -6.71
N SER A 50 16.53 7.39 -5.87
CA SER A 50 17.36 6.18 -5.74
C SER A 50 16.55 5.00 -5.16
N ASN A 51 17.00 3.78 -5.42
CA ASN A 51 16.35 2.58 -4.89
C ASN A 51 16.32 2.59 -3.36
N GLU A 52 17.39 3.07 -2.73
CA GLU A 52 17.51 3.16 -1.27
C GLU A 52 16.46 4.12 -0.68
N LEU A 53 16.23 5.27 -1.33
CA LEU A 53 15.19 6.21 -0.91
C LEU A 53 13.79 5.59 -1.06
N GLN A 54 13.52 4.92 -2.18
CA GLN A 54 12.23 4.27 -2.41
C GLN A 54 11.97 3.19 -1.37
N GLU A 55 12.94 2.30 -1.14
CA GLU A 55 12.84 1.24 -0.15
C GLU A 55 12.66 1.78 1.27
N TYR A 56 13.46 2.78 1.64
CA TYR A 56 13.33 3.45 2.95
C TYR A 56 11.93 4.01 3.15
N MET A 57 11.41 4.79 2.18
CA MET A 57 10.09 5.43 2.31
C MET A 57 8.95 4.43 2.35
N ILE A 58 9.01 3.35 1.56
CA ILE A 58 8.03 2.27 1.63
C ILE A 58 8.04 1.61 3.01
N ARG A 59 9.21 1.23 3.51
CA ARG A 59 9.35 0.57 4.82
C ARG A 59 8.92 1.49 5.96
N ALA A 60 9.43 2.72 6.01
CA ALA A 60 9.11 3.68 7.05
C ALA A 60 7.61 4.03 7.07
N THR A 61 7.02 4.29 5.90
CA THR A 61 5.58 4.55 5.78
C THR A 61 4.75 3.36 6.21
N ASN A 62 5.16 2.13 5.84
CA ASN A 62 4.44 0.93 6.22
C ASN A 62 4.49 0.69 7.74
N ASN A 63 5.66 0.74 8.32
CA ASN A 63 5.85 0.42 9.75
C ASN A 63 5.21 1.46 10.68
N GLU A 64 5.38 2.75 10.38
CA GLU A 64 4.99 3.81 11.30
C GLU A 64 3.56 4.33 11.06
N LEU A 65 3.03 4.16 9.84
CA LEU A 65 1.72 4.71 9.48
C LEU A 65 0.72 3.66 9.00
N ASN A 66 1.11 2.77 8.08
CA ASN A 66 0.15 1.88 7.41
C ASN A 66 -0.38 0.78 8.35
N ILE A 67 0.47 0.17 9.18
CA ILE A 67 0.09 -0.93 10.08
C ILE A 67 -1.05 -0.48 11.03
N ASN A 68 -0.97 0.74 11.56
CA ASN A 68 -1.94 1.30 12.48
C ASN A 68 -2.81 2.39 11.84
N PHE A 69 -2.95 2.34 10.51
CA PHE A 69 -3.57 3.43 9.73
C PHE A 69 -4.95 3.83 10.23
N TRP A 70 -5.83 2.87 10.52
CA TRP A 70 -7.19 3.15 10.94
C TRP A 70 -7.29 3.91 12.27
N GLU A 71 -6.35 3.69 13.17
CA GLU A 71 -6.30 4.45 14.43
C GLU A 71 -5.63 5.82 14.23
N VAL A 72 -4.48 5.85 13.58
CA VAL A 72 -3.71 7.09 13.36
C VAL A 72 -4.47 8.08 12.47
N SER A 73 -5.22 7.61 11.48
CA SER A 73 -5.99 8.47 10.57
C SER A 73 -7.11 9.26 11.23
N LYS A 74 -7.57 8.82 12.40
CA LYS A 74 -8.52 9.57 13.22
C LYS A 74 -7.92 10.85 13.80
N HIS A 75 -6.60 10.96 13.78
CA HIS A 75 -5.81 12.05 14.35
C HIS A 75 -4.92 12.69 13.27
N PRO A 76 -5.45 13.60 12.43
CA PRO A 76 -4.70 14.18 11.31
C PRO A 76 -3.41 14.91 11.72
N ASP A 77 -3.38 15.58 12.89
CA ASP A 77 -2.18 16.22 13.43
C ASP A 77 -1.08 15.18 13.74
N LEU A 78 -1.47 14.03 14.31
CA LEU A 78 -0.55 12.93 14.58
C LEU A 78 -0.04 12.32 13.27
N THR A 79 -0.95 12.08 12.31
CA THR A 79 -0.56 11.60 10.97
C THR A 79 0.48 12.52 10.34
N TYR A 80 0.25 13.83 10.37
CA TYR A 80 1.19 14.80 9.83
C TYR A 80 2.56 14.75 10.53
N LYS A 81 2.58 14.64 11.86
CA LYS A 81 3.83 14.55 12.64
C LYS A 81 4.61 13.27 12.36
N ILE A 82 3.92 12.13 12.22
CA ILE A 82 4.55 10.87 11.81
C ILE A 82 5.21 11.04 10.43
N LEU A 83 4.52 11.67 9.47
CA LEU A 83 5.07 11.93 8.15
C LEU A 83 6.32 12.82 8.19
N CYS A 84 6.35 13.82 9.06
CA CYS A 84 7.56 14.61 9.29
C CYS A 84 8.69 13.78 9.92
N ALA A 85 8.36 12.89 10.87
CA ALA A 85 9.33 12.06 11.56
C ALA A 85 10.01 11.06 10.60
N ILE A 86 9.22 10.36 9.78
CA ILE A 86 9.73 9.36 8.82
C ILE A 86 10.42 9.99 7.60
N ASN A 87 10.29 11.29 7.38
CA ASN A 87 10.98 11.96 6.29
C ASN A 87 12.50 11.90 6.49
N PRO A 88 13.31 11.48 5.49
CA PRO A 88 14.74 11.29 5.66
C PRO A 88 15.53 12.60 5.85
N GLY A 89 14.90 13.77 5.62
CA GLY A 89 15.56 15.06 5.79
C GLY A 89 16.57 15.44 4.70
N ILE A 90 16.47 14.81 3.53
CA ILE A 90 17.35 15.07 2.37
C ILE A 90 16.90 16.25 1.50
N GLY A 91 15.93 17.03 1.99
CA GLY A 91 15.28 18.09 1.22
C GLY A 91 14.10 17.58 0.40
N LYS A 92 13.76 18.34 -0.66
CA LYS A 92 12.63 18.02 -1.50
C LYS A 92 12.92 16.85 -2.43
N PHE A 93 12.00 15.92 -2.53
CA PHE A 93 12.02 14.85 -3.52
C PHE A 93 10.62 14.62 -4.11
N GLN A 94 10.57 14.03 -5.28
CA GLN A 94 9.31 13.78 -5.97
C GLN A 94 8.60 12.56 -5.39
N ARG A 95 7.27 12.62 -5.42
CA ARG A 95 6.40 11.54 -4.96
C ARG A 95 5.33 11.25 -6.00
N LYS A 96 5.04 9.98 -6.20
CA LYS A 96 3.95 9.50 -7.05
C LYS A 96 2.88 8.85 -6.19
N TYR A 97 1.64 8.93 -6.61
CA TYR A 97 0.58 8.16 -5.98
C TYR A 97 0.89 6.66 -6.12
N LEU A 98 0.99 5.97 -5.00
CA LEU A 98 1.16 4.51 -4.99
C LEU A 98 -0.24 3.88 -4.96
N PRO A 99 -0.74 3.34 -6.09
CA PRO A 99 -2.05 2.71 -6.11
C PRO A 99 -2.06 1.49 -5.18
N MET A 100 -3.23 1.15 -4.65
CA MET A 100 -3.38 -0.18 -4.07
C MET A 100 -3.16 -1.19 -5.18
N LYS A 101 -2.33 -2.20 -4.90
CA LYS A 101 -2.31 -3.39 -5.75
C LYS A 101 -3.77 -3.85 -5.81
N LYS A 102 -4.41 -3.78 -6.98
CA LYS A 102 -5.69 -4.45 -7.15
C LYS A 102 -5.40 -5.88 -6.74
N GLU A 103 -6.18 -6.41 -5.79
CA GLU A 103 -6.17 -7.84 -5.55
C GLU A 103 -6.18 -8.47 -6.94
N THR A 104 -5.12 -9.15 -7.29
CA THR A 104 -5.05 -9.89 -8.53
C THR A 104 -6.31 -10.73 -8.48
N LYS A 105 -7.27 -10.48 -9.42
CA LYS A 105 -8.45 -11.31 -9.60
C LYS A 105 -7.97 -12.71 -9.33
N ASP A 106 -8.49 -13.34 -8.28
CA ASP A 106 -8.05 -14.65 -7.80
C ASP A 106 -7.53 -15.43 -8.99
N ASN A 107 -6.21 -15.49 -9.14
CA ASN A 107 -5.61 -16.19 -10.26
C ASN A 107 -6.19 -17.61 -10.18
N LYS A 108 -6.67 -18.16 -11.28
CA LYS A 108 -7.25 -19.51 -11.28
C LYS A 108 -6.36 -20.51 -10.52
N LYS A 109 -5.03 -20.34 -10.65
CA LYS A 109 -4.05 -21.12 -9.90
C LYS A 109 -4.18 -20.96 -8.38
N THR A 110 -4.32 -19.73 -7.90
CA THR A 110 -4.47 -19.44 -6.46
C THR A 110 -5.76 -20.02 -5.90
N LYS A 111 -6.88 -19.95 -6.66
CA LYS A 111 -8.14 -20.57 -6.28
C LYS A 111 -8.01 -22.09 -6.19
N PHE A 112 -7.42 -22.70 -7.19
CA PHE A 112 -7.18 -24.12 -7.24
C PHE A 112 -6.34 -24.59 -6.03
N LEU A 113 -5.22 -23.89 -5.76
CA LEU A 113 -4.37 -24.22 -4.63
C LEU A 113 -5.03 -24.00 -3.27
N LYS A 114 -5.90 -23.00 -3.14
CA LYS A 114 -6.74 -22.81 -1.93
C LYS A 114 -7.68 -23.98 -1.67
N GLU A 115 -8.22 -24.55 -2.73
CA GLU A 115 -9.12 -25.72 -2.62
C GLU A 115 -8.37 -26.96 -2.15
N ILE A 116 -7.14 -27.16 -2.67
CA ILE A 116 -6.27 -28.28 -2.24
C ILE A 116 -5.71 -28.08 -0.84
N TYR A 117 -5.28 -26.85 -0.52
CA TYR A 117 -4.61 -26.52 0.76
C TYR A 117 -5.40 -25.47 1.57
N PRO A 118 -6.59 -25.80 2.08
CA PRO A 118 -7.46 -24.84 2.75
C PRO A 118 -6.86 -24.27 4.04
N SER A 119 -5.91 -24.96 4.66
CA SER A 119 -5.23 -24.53 5.88
C SER A 119 -4.04 -23.60 5.66
N TRP A 120 -3.58 -23.43 4.41
CA TRP A 120 -2.45 -22.60 4.11
C TRP A 120 -2.80 -21.11 4.17
N LYS A 121 -1.84 -20.28 4.58
CA LYS A 121 -1.97 -18.83 4.51
C LYS A 121 -2.01 -18.37 3.05
N LEU A 122 -2.75 -17.30 2.77
CA LEU A 122 -2.86 -16.77 1.41
C LEU A 122 -1.50 -16.39 0.81
N SER A 123 -0.58 -15.83 1.61
CA SER A 123 0.79 -15.51 1.20
C SER A 123 1.56 -16.72 0.70
N ASP A 124 1.38 -17.89 1.36
CA ASP A 124 2.10 -19.11 1.02
C ASP A 124 1.52 -19.72 -0.26
N ILE A 125 0.19 -19.64 -0.43
CA ILE A 125 -0.51 -20.06 -1.64
C ILE A 125 -0.10 -19.18 -2.83
N GLU A 126 0.01 -17.88 -2.65
CA GLU A 126 0.46 -16.95 -3.70
C GLU A 126 1.90 -17.23 -4.11
N ALA A 127 2.81 -17.41 -3.14
CA ALA A 127 4.20 -17.76 -3.40
C ALA A 127 4.32 -19.10 -4.14
N TYR A 128 3.56 -20.11 -3.71
CA TYR A 128 3.55 -21.42 -4.36
C TYR A 128 2.98 -21.34 -5.79
N ALA A 129 1.92 -20.55 -6.00
CA ALA A 129 1.33 -20.32 -7.32
C ALA A 129 2.30 -19.63 -8.30
N GLU A 130 3.19 -18.77 -7.80
CA GLU A 130 4.24 -18.13 -8.61
C GLU A 130 5.36 -19.10 -8.98
N MET A 131 5.70 -20.04 -8.09
CA MET A 131 6.78 -21.02 -8.28
C MET A 131 6.37 -22.17 -9.21
N CYS A 132 5.11 -22.61 -9.15
CA CYS A 132 4.63 -23.76 -9.91
C CYS A 132 4.36 -23.44 -11.39
N ASP A 133 4.85 -24.28 -12.27
CA ASP A 133 4.50 -24.26 -13.67
C ASP A 133 3.12 -24.95 -13.93
N LYS A 134 2.63 -24.84 -15.18
CA LYS A 134 1.34 -25.46 -15.55
C LYS A 134 1.38 -26.98 -15.53
N LYS A 135 2.54 -27.61 -15.72
CA LYS A 135 2.68 -29.08 -15.74
C LYS A 135 2.61 -29.61 -14.32
N GLU A 136 3.31 -28.94 -13.40
CA GLU A 136 3.29 -29.27 -11.97
C GLU A 136 1.88 -29.14 -11.38
N LEU A 137 1.18 -28.05 -11.71
CA LEU A 137 -0.20 -27.86 -11.25
C LEU A 137 -1.16 -28.91 -11.84
N LYS A 138 -0.95 -29.34 -13.09
CA LYS A 138 -1.72 -30.42 -13.69
C LYS A 138 -1.45 -31.74 -13.00
N GLN A 139 -0.20 -32.06 -12.72
CA GLN A 139 0.19 -33.25 -11.98
C GLN A 139 -0.43 -33.27 -10.60
N LEU A 140 -0.34 -32.17 -9.87
CA LEU A 140 -0.95 -31.98 -8.56
C LEU A 140 -2.47 -32.20 -8.60
N ALA A 141 -3.15 -31.69 -9.63
CA ALA A 141 -4.58 -31.91 -9.81
C ALA A 141 -4.93 -33.40 -10.00
N ILE A 142 -4.14 -34.12 -10.79
CA ILE A 142 -4.34 -35.56 -11.02
C ILE A 142 -4.14 -36.33 -9.70
N GLU A 143 -3.11 -36.02 -8.93
CA GLU A 143 -2.81 -36.64 -7.63
C GLU A 143 -3.93 -36.41 -6.61
N HIS A 144 -4.62 -35.28 -6.70
CA HIS A 144 -5.79 -34.96 -5.88
C HIS A 144 -7.12 -35.45 -6.46
N GLY A 145 -7.10 -36.23 -7.54
CA GLY A 145 -8.28 -36.90 -8.10
C GLY A 145 -9.15 -36.04 -8.99
N TYR A 146 -8.66 -34.90 -9.49
CA TYR A 146 -9.40 -34.08 -10.44
C TYR A 146 -9.40 -34.73 -11.84
N ASP A 147 -10.56 -34.70 -12.50
CA ASP A 147 -10.70 -35.17 -13.87
C ASP A 147 -10.21 -34.15 -14.90
N ASP A 148 -10.00 -34.59 -16.14
CA ASP A 148 -9.50 -33.72 -17.23
C ASP A 148 -10.40 -32.51 -17.52
N LYS A 149 -11.71 -32.59 -17.23
CA LYS A 149 -12.64 -31.46 -17.44
C LYS A 149 -12.45 -30.40 -16.36
N SER A 150 -12.33 -30.84 -15.10
CA SER A 150 -12.06 -29.95 -13.97
C SER A 150 -10.68 -29.28 -14.09
N ILE A 151 -9.67 -30.02 -14.53
CA ILE A 151 -8.31 -29.48 -14.77
C ILE A 151 -8.33 -28.35 -15.82
N LYS A 152 -9.06 -28.53 -16.92
CA LYS A 152 -9.21 -27.48 -17.97
C LYS A 152 -9.93 -26.22 -17.47
N GLN A 153 -10.76 -26.33 -16.47
CA GLN A 153 -11.47 -25.20 -15.88
C GLN A 153 -10.55 -24.31 -15.03
N TRP A 154 -9.60 -24.95 -14.34
CA TRP A 154 -8.69 -24.30 -13.39
C TRP A 154 -7.37 -23.82 -14.01
N LEU A 155 -6.86 -24.51 -15.00
CA LEU A 155 -5.58 -24.28 -15.67
C LEU A 155 -5.72 -23.83 -17.12
#